data_a741c5ca491b93440cd4dec9aecb5dc9
#
_entry.id   a741c5ca491b93440cd4dec9aecb5dc9
#
_cell.length_a   1.000
_cell.length_b   1.000
_cell.length_c   1.000
_cell.angle_alpha   90.00
_cell.angle_beta   90.00
_cell.angle_gamma   90.00
#
_symmetry.space_group_name_H-M   'P 1'
#
loop_
_entity.id
_entity.type
_entity.pdbx_description
1 polymer ?
#
loop_
_entity_poly.entity_id
_entity_poly.type
_entity_poly.pdbx_seq_one_letter_code
_entity_poly.pdbx_strand_id
1 'polypeptide(L)'
;MLEFPCVFRIVTLHLLALGSSLPLAAQFQTHLNPKTDRAFEDYRKSAEAHLDGHPRFPSGLKPGQIEIVPTNPNGSIEVQDGLIHDWIAATIVPGATADKIIAVLQNYAEYKNIYRGDVTDSKLLHRDGDLWHVYLRMVKRNVLTVILDSEFDVQYRQLGDNRWTLLSRSTRIAEVDGDRELPPGSGYGFLWRLNAYWLIEPRPEGIYLECRTISLSRNAPFGLGLIVEPFVTSVPRESLQSTMEATLRALR
;
A
#
# COMPACT_ATOMS: atom_id res chain seq x y z
N MET A 1 -58.74 37.69 58.94
CA MET A 1 -58.76 36.54 58.04
C MET A 1 -58.24 37.07 56.71
N LEU A 2 -56.93 36.98 56.48
CA LEU A 2 -56.24 37.49 55.27
C LEU A 2 -55.31 36.36 54.80
N GLU A 3 -55.71 35.76 53.71
CA GLU A 3 -54.89 34.70 53.03
C GLU A 3 -53.79 35.33 52.16
N PHE A 4 -52.59 34.89 52.33
CA PHE A 4 -51.44 35.19 51.40
C PHE A 4 -51.22 34.00 50.51
N PRO A 5 -51.14 34.16 49.15
CA PRO A 5 -50.72 33.09 48.28
C PRO A 5 -49.21 33.09 48.17
N CYS A 6 -48.63 31.92 48.43
CA CYS A 6 -47.19 31.59 48.24
C CYS A 6 -46.89 31.42 46.77
N VAL A 7 -46.13 32.35 46.16
CA VAL A 7 -45.67 32.22 44.77
C VAL A 7 -44.30 31.51 44.74
N PHE A 8 -44.36 30.22 44.39
CA PHE A 8 -43.16 29.40 44.14
C PHE A 8 -42.60 29.73 42.74
N ARG A 9 -41.51 30.49 42.65
CA ARG A 9 -40.78 30.70 41.41
C ARG A 9 -39.87 29.48 41.13
N ILE A 10 -40.29 28.65 40.17
CA ILE A 10 -39.45 27.60 39.63
C ILE A 10 -38.43 28.24 38.68
N VAL A 11 -37.17 28.29 39.10
CA VAL A 11 -36.04 28.65 38.24
C VAL A 11 -35.64 27.42 37.45
N THR A 12 -36.09 27.35 36.20
CA THR A 12 -35.69 26.29 35.29
C THR A 12 -34.27 26.61 34.77
N LEU A 13 -33.29 25.92 35.30
CA LEU A 13 -31.90 25.98 34.85
C LEU A 13 -31.76 25.22 33.51
N HIS A 14 -31.75 25.94 32.39
CA HIS A 14 -31.43 25.36 31.10
C HIS A 14 -29.93 25.16 31.01
N LEU A 15 -29.45 23.94 31.30
CA LEU A 15 -28.11 23.50 30.92
C LEU A 15 -28.11 23.32 29.40
N LEU A 16 -27.59 24.30 28.67
CA LEU A 16 -27.16 24.17 27.30
C LEU A 16 -25.91 23.27 27.27
N ALA A 17 -26.12 21.97 27.13
CA ALA A 17 -25.06 21.06 26.75
C ALA A 17 -24.71 21.32 25.29
N LEU A 18 -23.75 22.20 25.05
CA LEU A 18 -23.03 22.28 23.78
C LEU A 18 -22.18 21.01 23.62
N GLY A 19 -22.82 19.90 23.29
CA GLY A 19 -22.18 18.70 22.82
C GLY A 19 -21.65 18.98 21.45
N SER A 20 -20.36 19.34 21.35
CA SER A 20 -19.63 19.26 20.09
C SER A 20 -19.55 17.78 19.68
N SER A 21 -20.54 17.33 18.92
CA SER A 21 -20.49 16.03 18.24
C SER A 21 -19.40 16.13 17.18
N LEU A 22 -18.16 15.75 17.54
CA LEU A 22 -17.15 15.46 16.55
C LEU A 22 -17.75 14.40 15.61
N PRO A 23 -17.64 14.57 14.29
CA PRO A 23 -18.11 13.56 13.36
C PRO A 23 -17.48 12.22 13.73
N LEU A 24 -18.28 11.17 13.76
CA LEU A 24 -17.85 9.81 14.16
C LEU A 24 -16.54 9.38 13.44
N ALA A 25 -16.37 9.81 12.20
CA ALA A 25 -15.18 9.60 11.39
C ALA A 25 -13.88 10.16 12.03
N ALA A 26 -13.96 11.30 12.75
CA ALA A 26 -12.77 11.90 13.37
C ALA A 26 -12.22 11.08 14.55
N GLN A 27 -13.03 10.22 15.16
CA GLN A 27 -12.62 9.37 16.30
C GLN A 27 -11.74 8.19 15.87
N PHE A 28 -11.68 7.88 14.57
CA PHE A 28 -10.92 6.74 14.05
C PHE A 28 -9.65 7.13 13.31
N GLN A 29 -9.39 8.43 13.18
CA GLN A 29 -8.13 8.91 12.60
C GLN A 29 -6.97 8.58 13.54
N THR A 30 -5.83 8.30 12.92
CA THR A 30 -4.57 7.95 13.59
C THR A 30 -3.39 8.65 12.92
N HIS A 31 -2.25 8.58 13.57
CA HIS A 31 -0.99 9.08 13.01
C HIS A 31 0.06 7.99 13.09
N LEU A 32 0.90 7.92 12.06
CA LEU A 32 2.06 7.04 12.06
C LEU A 32 2.98 7.39 13.23
N ASN A 33 3.13 6.46 14.16
CA ASN A 33 4.00 6.61 15.30
C ASN A 33 5.48 6.50 14.87
N PRO A 34 6.40 7.37 15.33
CA PRO A 34 7.82 7.27 15.02
C PRO A 34 8.49 5.94 15.39
N LYS A 35 7.97 5.20 16.38
CA LYS A 35 8.47 3.88 16.72
C LYS A 35 8.01 2.83 15.70
N THR A 36 6.77 2.92 15.25
CA THR A 36 6.20 2.07 14.19
C THR A 36 6.96 2.27 12.88
N ASP A 37 7.21 3.51 12.51
CA ASP A 37 7.98 3.86 11.31
C ASP A 37 9.43 3.32 11.39
N ARG A 38 10.09 3.45 12.53
CA ARG A 38 11.42 2.85 12.75
C ARG A 38 11.42 1.33 12.64
N ALA A 39 10.44 0.66 13.22
CA ALA A 39 10.32 -0.79 13.12
C ALA A 39 10.18 -1.24 11.67
N PHE A 40 9.39 -0.51 10.86
CA PHE A 40 9.29 -0.75 9.43
C PHE A 40 10.64 -0.53 8.71
N GLU A 41 11.32 0.58 8.99
CA GLU A 41 12.62 0.88 8.39
C GLU A 41 13.70 -0.16 8.73
N ASP A 42 13.72 -0.65 9.95
CA ASP A 42 14.68 -1.69 10.38
C ASP A 42 14.34 -3.03 9.69
N TYR A 43 13.06 -3.37 9.58
CA TYR A 43 12.61 -4.54 8.83
C TYR A 43 12.99 -4.43 7.35
N ARG A 44 12.68 -3.30 6.71
CA ARG A 44 13.02 -3.00 5.32
C ARG A 44 14.51 -3.17 5.06
N LYS A 45 15.37 -2.57 5.89
CA LYS A 45 16.83 -2.66 5.75
C LYS A 45 17.30 -4.11 5.84
N SER A 46 16.76 -4.88 6.81
CA SER A 46 17.06 -6.30 6.93
C SER A 46 16.60 -7.08 5.70
N ALA A 47 15.39 -6.81 5.21
CA ALA A 47 14.86 -7.46 4.01
C ALA A 47 15.69 -7.13 2.76
N GLU A 48 16.08 -5.87 2.59
CA GLU A 48 16.89 -5.40 1.45
C GLU A 48 18.33 -5.93 1.48
N ALA A 49 18.91 -6.13 2.65
CA ALA A 49 20.23 -6.75 2.78
C ALA A 49 20.28 -8.19 2.24
N HIS A 50 19.11 -8.83 2.10
CA HIS A 50 18.96 -10.17 1.54
C HIS A 50 18.40 -10.16 0.10
N LEU A 51 18.28 -8.98 -0.53
CA LEU A 51 17.93 -8.85 -1.94
C LEU A 51 19.21 -8.99 -2.79
N ASP A 52 19.72 -10.20 -2.85
CA ASP A 52 20.95 -10.56 -3.58
C ASP A 52 20.75 -10.72 -5.09
N GLY A 53 19.54 -10.42 -5.58
CA GLY A 53 19.17 -10.65 -6.99
C GLY A 53 18.96 -12.12 -7.35
N HIS A 54 18.85 -13.01 -6.37
CA HIS A 54 18.50 -14.42 -6.59
C HIS A 54 16.99 -14.66 -6.49
N PRO A 55 16.44 -15.50 -7.38
CA PRO A 55 15.03 -15.87 -7.36
C PRO A 55 14.64 -16.55 -6.05
N ARG A 56 13.47 -16.19 -5.52
CA ARG A 56 12.88 -16.88 -4.35
C ARG A 56 12.21 -18.21 -4.74
N PHE A 57 11.85 -18.36 -6.01
CA PHE A 57 11.32 -19.60 -6.59
C PHE A 57 12.32 -20.17 -7.61
N PRO A 58 13.33 -20.90 -7.17
CA PRO A 58 14.37 -21.39 -8.07
C PRO A 58 13.86 -22.42 -9.08
N SER A 59 12.75 -23.12 -8.77
CA SER A 59 12.13 -24.13 -9.64
C SER A 59 10.64 -24.32 -9.31
N GLY A 60 9.92 -25.02 -10.17
CA GLY A 60 8.54 -25.45 -9.93
C GLY A 60 7.45 -24.49 -10.39
N LEU A 61 7.80 -23.28 -10.84
CA LEU A 61 6.81 -22.37 -11.42
C LEU A 61 6.33 -22.88 -12.77
N LYS A 62 5.02 -22.86 -12.96
CA LYS A 62 4.41 -23.17 -14.27
C LYS A 62 4.32 -21.89 -15.11
N PRO A 63 4.68 -21.95 -16.41
CA PRO A 63 4.57 -20.79 -17.28
C PRO A 63 3.17 -20.18 -17.28
N GLY A 64 3.07 -18.85 -17.08
CA GLY A 64 1.81 -18.11 -17.05
C GLY A 64 0.99 -18.23 -15.77
N GLN A 65 1.39 -19.08 -14.82
CA GLN A 65 0.76 -19.20 -13.50
C GLN A 65 1.48 -18.28 -12.50
N ILE A 66 0.72 -17.49 -11.75
CA ILE A 66 1.26 -16.66 -10.68
C ILE A 66 1.20 -17.43 -9.37
N GLU A 67 2.35 -17.61 -8.73
CA GLU A 67 2.48 -18.11 -7.37
C GLU A 67 2.65 -16.92 -6.42
N ILE A 68 1.89 -16.93 -5.30
CA ILE A 68 1.97 -15.86 -4.30
C ILE A 68 2.11 -16.50 -2.93
N VAL A 69 3.18 -16.13 -2.23
CA VAL A 69 3.48 -16.62 -0.88
C VAL A 69 3.81 -15.47 0.08
N PRO A 70 3.43 -15.58 1.34
CA PRO A 70 3.92 -14.69 2.38
C PRO A 70 5.38 -15.04 2.73
N THR A 71 6.16 -14.08 3.19
CA THR A 71 7.52 -14.33 3.72
C THR A 71 7.52 -14.81 5.16
N ASN A 72 6.39 -14.73 5.84
CA ASN A 72 6.16 -15.23 7.19
C ASN A 72 4.82 -15.98 7.25
N PRO A 73 4.62 -16.91 8.19
CA PRO A 73 3.46 -17.80 8.22
C PRO A 73 2.08 -17.09 8.22
N ASN A 74 2.02 -15.89 8.76
CA ASN A 74 0.76 -15.15 8.92
C ASN A 74 0.55 -14.09 7.83
N GLY A 75 1.53 -13.87 6.92
CA GLY A 75 1.48 -12.81 5.91
C GLY A 75 1.66 -11.39 6.47
N SER A 76 1.73 -11.25 7.79
CA SER A 76 1.97 -9.99 8.49
C SER A 76 2.81 -10.18 9.75
N ILE A 77 3.49 -9.12 10.16
CA ILE A 77 4.31 -9.04 11.38
C ILE A 77 3.77 -7.88 12.20
N GLU A 78 3.38 -8.16 13.43
CA GLU A 78 2.93 -7.12 14.35
C GLU A 78 4.12 -6.29 14.82
N VAL A 79 3.91 -4.97 14.78
CA VAL A 79 4.80 -3.97 15.39
C VAL A 79 3.96 -3.06 16.27
N GLN A 80 4.60 -2.19 17.05
CA GLN A 80 3.84 -1.24 17.86
C GLN A 80 2.91 -0.42 16.96
N ASP A 81 1.61 -0.42 17.25
CA ASP A 81 0.55 0.32 16.55
C ASP A 81 0.43 0.05 15.03
N GLY A 82 1.02 -1.04 14.52
CA GLY A 82 1.03 -1.32 13.09
C GLY A 82 1.24 -2.78 12.71
N LEU A 83 1.06 -3.04 11.41
CA LEU A 83 1.29 -4.33 10.75
C LEU A 83 2.22 -4.14 9.56
N ILE A 84 3.30 -4.91 9.52
CA ILE A 84 4.15 -5.03 8.33
C ILE A 84 3.66 -6.24 7.54
N HIS A 85 3.33 -6.02 6.27
CA HIS A 85 2.96 -7.09 5.34
C HIS A 85 4.11 -7.33 4.37
N ASP A 86 4.45 -8.59 4.13
CA ASP A 86 5.54 -8.96 3.25
C ASP A 86 5.16 -10.18 2.43
N TRP A 87 4.98 -9.96 1.13
CA TRP A 87 4.49 -10.95 0.18
C TRP A 87 5.37 -10.97 -1.06
N ILE A 88 5.52 -12.17 -1.62
CA ILE A 88 6.25 -12.39 -2.88
C ILE A 88 5.30 -13.05 -3.88
N ALA A 89 5.27 -12.52 -5.09
CA ALA A 89 4.61 -13.13 -6.23
C ALA A 89 5.64 -13.39 -7.33
N ALA A 90 5.54 -14.54 -8.00
CA ALA A 90 6.40 -14.86 -9.13
C ALA A 90 5.68 -15.65 -10.20
N THR A 91 6.21 -15.56 -11.42
CA THR A 91 5.73 -16.32 -12.59
C THR A 91 6.84 -16.48 -13.63
N ILE A 92 6.64 -17.40 -14.57
CA ILE A 92 7.40 -17.44 -15.83
C ILE A 92 6.53 -16.82 -16.92
N VAL A 93 7.09 -15.87 -17.70
CA VAL A 93 6.40 -15.18 -18.81
C VAL A 93 6.94 -15.71 -20.13
N PRO A 94 6.25 -16.68 -20.78
CA PRO A 94 6.70 -17.27 -22.03
C PRO A 94 6.72 -16.21 -23.16
N GLY A 95 7.76 -16.25 -24.02
CA GLY A 95 7.85 -15.38 -25.18
C GLY A 95 8.09 -13.90 -24.90
N ALA A 96 8.19 -13.50 -23.62
CA ALA A 96 8.57 -12.15 -23.25
C ALA A 96 10.10 -11.96 -23.33
N THR A 97 10.50 -10.70 -23.38
CA THR A 97 11.90 -10.27 -23.20
C THR A 97 11.98 -9.35 -21.97
N ALA A 98 13.16 -9.29 -21.35
CA ALA A 98 13.40 -8.38 -20.22
C ALA A 98 13.09 -6.93 -20.61
N ASP A 99 13.48 -6.51 -21.81
CA ASP A 99 13.24 -5.15 -22.31
C ASP A 99 11.75 -4.80 -22.40
N LYS A 100 10.90 -5.75 -22.84
CA LYS A 100 9.46 -5.53 -22.87
C LYS A 100 8.88 -5.34 -21.47
N ILE A 101 9.34 -6.13 -20.50
CA ILE A 101 8.89 -6.02 -19.10
C ILE A 101 9.34 -4.67 -18.53
N ILE A 102 10.62 -4.30 -18.73
CA ILE A 102 11.14 -3.00 -18.29
C ILE A 102 10.37 -1.85 -18.94
N ALA A 103 10.08 -1.93 -20.24
CA ALA A 103 9.29 -0.91 -20.92
C ALA A 103 7.89 -0.73 -20.30
N VAL A 104 7.21 -1.82 -19.92
CA VAL A 104 5.93 -1.75 -19.19
C VAL A 104 6.10 -1.10 -17.82
N LEU A 105 7.11 -1.52 -17.05
CA LEU A 105 7.36 -1.01 -15.70
C LEU A 105 7.88 0.44 -15.68
N GLN A 106 8.42 0.96 -16.76
CA GLN A 106 8.85 2.35 -16.90
C GLN A 106 7.77 3.27 -17.47
N ASN A 107 6.68 2.71 -18.00
CA ASN A 107 5.65 3.49 -18.68
C ASN A 107 4.64 4.10 -17.68
N TYR A 108 5.12 4.95 -16.79
CA TYR A 108 4.29 5.59 -15.76
C TYR A 108 3.13 6.42 -16.32
N ALA A 109 3.26 6.97 -17.53
CA ALA A 109 2.17 7.71 -18.16
C ALA A 109 0.93 6.83 -18.42
N GLU A 110 1.14 5.52 -18.59
CA GLU A 110 0.09 4.54 -18.89
C GLU A 110 -0.35 3.70 -17.69
N TYR A 111 0.19 3.90 -16.50
CA TYR A 111 -0.16 3.08 -15.32
C TYR A 111 -1.66 3.08 -15.01
N LYS A 112 -2.35 4.22 -15.20
CA LYS A 112 -3.82 4.28 -15.07
C LYS A 112 -4.57 3.35 -16.04
N ASN A 113 -3.97 3.03 -17.20
CA ASN A 113 -4.51 2.10 -18.19
C ASN A 113 -4.04 0.68 -17.95
N ILE A 114 -2.74 0.49 -17.59
CA ILE A 114 -2.13 -0.81 -17.29
C ILE A 114 -2.74 -1.38 -16.00
N TYR A 115 -2.73 -0.63 -14.91
CA TYR A 115 -3.22 -1.03 -13.59
C TYR A 115 -4.63 -0.50 -13.31
N ARG A 116 -5.48 -0.58 -14.34
CA ARG A 116 -6.88 -0.09 -14.28
C ARG A 116 -7.63 -0.72 -13.10
N GLY A 117 -8.24 0.13 -12.29
CA GLY A 117 -8.98 -0.25 -11.09
C GLY A 117 -8.20 0.00 -9.80
N ASP A 118 -6.88 -0.13 -9.83
CA ASP A 118 -6.00 0.12 -8.68
C ASP A 118 -5.24 1.45 -8.80
N VAL A 119 -5.01 1.96 -10.02
CA VAL A 119 -4.38 3.26 -10.29
C VAL A 119 -5.30 4.12 -11.14
N THR A 120 -5.58 5.35 -10.68
CA THR A 120 -6.47 6.31 -11.39
C THR A 120 -5.73 7.51 -11.97
N ASP A 121 -4.55 7.82 -11.45
CA ASP A 121 -3.64 8.82 -12.02
C ASP A 121 -2.20 8.39 -11.77
N SER A 122 -1.30 8.76 -12.69
CA SER A 122 0.11 8.40 -12.60
C SER A 122 0.97 9.30 -13.47
N LYS A 123 2.15 9.63 -12.99
CA LYS A 123 3.10 10.45 -13.74
C LYS A 123 4.52 10.28 -13.23
N LEU A 124 5.47 10.42 -14.12
CA LEU A 124 6.85 10.66 -13.78
C LEU A 124 7.00 12.12 -13.34
N LEU A 125 7.43 12.35 -12.10
CA LEU A 125 7.65 13.69 -11.57
C LEU A 125 9.04 14.23 -11.98
N HIS A 126 10.06 13.39 -11.81
CA HIS A 126 11.43 13.73 -12.07
C HIS A 126 12.27 12.47 -12.33
N ARG A 127 13.38 12.62 -13.04
CA ARG A 127 14.37 11.56 -13.26
C ARG A 127 15.78 12.14 -13.10
N ASP A 128 16.58 11.44 -12.29
CA ASP A 128 17.99 11.72 -12.10
C ASP A 128 18.78 10.42 -12.31
N GLY A 129 19.36 10.28 -13.51
CA GLY A 129 20.01 9.03 -13.91
C GLY A 129 19.10 7.81 -13.83
N ASP A 130 19.46 6.86 -12.96
CA ASP A 130 18.70 5.63 -12.71
C ASP A 130 17.65 5.77 -11.60
N LEU A 131 17.58 6.92 -10.96
CA LEU A 131 16.58 7.23 -9.93
C LEU A 131 15.42 8.00 -10.55
N TRP A 132 14.21 7.46 -10.39
CA TRP A 132 12.98 8.02 -10.93
C TRP A 132 12.03 8.37 -9.79
N HIS A 133 11.53 9.62 -9.76
CA HIS A 133 10.52 10.08 -8.82
C HIS A 133 9.16 10.00 -9.48
N VAL A 134 8.24 9.25 -8.90
CA VAL A 134 6.98 8.87 -9.53
C VAL A 134 5.82 9.18 -8.59
N TYR A 135 4.73 9.70 -9.15
CA TYR A 135 3.47 9.88 -8.47
C TYR A 135 2.46 8.86 -8.96
N LEU A 136 1.71 8.29 -8.02
CA LEU A 136 0.56 7.41 -8.28
C LEU A 136 -0.61 7.81 -7.38
N ARG A 137 -1.80 7.98 -7.98
CA ARG A 137 -3.06 7.97 -7.24
C ARG A 137 -3.60 6.56 -7.25
N MET A 138 -3.49 5.89 -6.12
CA MET A 138 -3.96 4.53 -5.93
C MET A 138 -5.37 4.54 -5.35
N VAL A 139 -6.20 3.58 -5.77
CA VAL A 139 -7.57 3.42 -5.29
C VAL A 139 -7.84 1.97 -4.99
N LYS A 140 -8.33 1.68 -3.79
CA LYS A 140 -8.81 0.34 -3.45
C LYS A 140 -10.28 0.41 -3.07
N ARG A 141 -11.07 -0.42 -3.74
CA ARG A 141 -12.52 -0.55 -3.50
C ARG A 141 -12.79 -1.91 -2.90
N ASN A 142 -13.26 -1.90 -1.67
CA ASN A 142 -13.72 -3.09 -0.96
C ASN A 142 -15.01 -2.70 -0.20
N VAL A 143 -15.15 -2.96 1.09
CA VAL A 143 -16.25 -2.47 1.93
C VAL A 143 -16.36 -0.94 1.88
N LEU A 144 -15.24 -0.27 1.76
CA LEU A 144 -15.14 1.17 1.52
C LEU A 144 -14.12 1.48 0.42
N THR A 145 -14.14 2.71 -0.08
CA THR A 145 -13.17 3.19 -1.06
C THR A 145 -12.07 3.95 -0.34
N VAL A 146 -10.82 3.50 -0.52
CA VAL A 146 -9.60 4.16 -0.04
C VAL A 146 -8.89 4.76 -1.24
N ILE A 147 -8.56 6.06 -1.14
CA ILE A 147 -7.79 6.79 -2.16
C ILE A 147 -6.50 7.27 -1.50
N LEU A 148 -5.38 7.02 -2.18
CA LEU A 148 -4.05 7.35 -1.69
C LEU A 148 -3.28 8.13 -2.77
N ASP A 149 -2.82 9.32 -2.43
CA ASP A 149 -1.82 10.05 -3.21
C ASP A 149 -0.44 9.65 -2.71
N SER A 150 0.37 9.12 -3.61
CA SER A 150 1.62 8.44 -3.24
C SER A 150 2.75 8.85 -4.15
N GLU A 151 3.94 9.04 -3.57
CA GLU A 151 5.17 9.32 -4.30
C GLU A 151 6.20 8.23 -3.98
N PHE A 152 6.98 7.88 -4.98
CA PHE A 152 7.95 6.80 -4.91
C PHE A 152 9.27 7.21 -5.53
N ASP A 153 10.35 6.77 -4.90
CA ASP A 153 11.68 6.70 -5.49
C ASP A 153 11.87 5.30 -6.08
N VAL A 154 12.13 5.24 -7.37
CA VAL A 154 12.29 3.99 -8.11
C VAL A 154 13.67 3.94 -8.72
N GLN A 155 14.44 2.91 -8.39
CA GLN A 155 15.77 2.67 -8.92
C GLN A 155 15.76 1.43 -9.82
N TYR A 156 16.19 1.60 -11.07
CA TYR A 156 16.40 0.53 -12.04
C TYR A 156 17.87 0.16 -12.06
N ARG A 157 18.18 -1.14 -11.98
CA ARG A 157 19.55 -1.63 -12.04
C ARG A 157 19.62 -2.87 -12.92
N GLN A 158 20.46 -2.81 -13.94
CA GLN A 158 20.84 -3.98 -14.74
C GLN A 158 21.96 -4.72 -14.03
N LEU A 159 21.78 -6.04 -13.85
CA LEU A 159 22.75 -6.93 -13.17
C LEU A 159 23.65 -7.72 -14.18
N GLY A 160 23.60 -7.40 -15.48
CA GLY A 160 24.21 -8.16 -16.56
C GLY A 160 23.26 -9.20 -17.16
N ASP A 161 23.61 -9.78 -18.32
CA ASP A 161 22.89 -10.86 -19.00
C ASP A 161 21.37 -10.68 -19.10
N ASN A 162 20.91 -9.44 -19.36
CA ASN A 162 19.50 -9.06 -19.38
C ASN A 162 18.73 -9.31 -18.07
N ARG A 163 19.42 -9.46 -16.94
CA ARG A 163 18.83 -9.47 -15.60
C ARG A 163 18.66 -8.05 -15.09
N TRP A 164 17.53 -7.81 -14.46
CA TRP A 164 17.21 -6.52 -13.88
C TRP A 164 16.65 -6.64 -12.48
N THR A 165 16.96 -5.65 -11.65
CA THR A 165 16.27 -5.38 -10.41
C THR A 165 15.67 -3.99 -10.45
N LEU A 166 14.54 -3.84 -9.75
CA LEU A 166 13.86 -2.57 -9.59
C LEU A 166 13.48 -2.44 -8.13
N LEU A 167 13.89 -1.35 -7.51
CA LEU A 167 13.58 -1.01 -6.13
C LEU A 167 12.71 0.22 -6.13
N SER A 168 11.47 0.07 -5.71
CA SER A 168 10.50 1.17 -5.53
C SER A 168 10.24 1.35 -4.05
N ARG A 169 10.45 2.57 -3.52
CA ARG A 169 10.21 2.92 -2.13
C ARG A 169 9.30 4.13 -2.05
N SER A 170 8.23 4.02 -1.27
CA SER A 170 7.39 5.17 -1.02
C SER A 170 8.15 6.23 -0.23
N THR A 171 8.17 7.45 -0.74
CA THR A 171 8.69 8.65 -0.05
C THR A 171 7.56 9.40 0.65
N ARG A 172 6.34 9.27 0.11
CA ARG A 172 5.15 9.91 0.61
C ARG A 172 3.93 9.05 0.33
N ILE A 173 3.05 8.87 1.31
CA ILE A 173 1.70 8.34 1.14
C ILE A 173 0.76 9.19 1.97
N ALA A 174 -0.29 9.71 1.33
CA ALA A 174 -1.33 10.52 1.94
C ALA A 174 -2.71 9.94 1.59
N GLU A 175 -3.56 9.77 2.58
CA GLU A 175 -4.95 9.40 2.36
C GLU A 175 -5.76 10.60 1.87
N VAL A 176 -6.74 10.36 0.99
CA VAL A 176 -7.65 11.38 0.47
C VAL A 176 -9.03 11.15 1.07
N ASP A 177 -9.53 12.12 1.81
CA ASP A 177 -10.85 12.13 2.45
C ASP A 177 -11.76 13.13 1.71
N GLY A 178 -12.72 12.60 0.94
CA GLY A 178 -13.48 13.40 -0.02
C GLY A 178 -12.57 14.02 -1.08
N ASP A 179 -12.53 15.35 -1.14
CA ASP A 179 -11.66 16.09 -2.06
C ASP A 179 -10.38 16.59 -1.40
N ARG A 180 -10.15 16.26 -0.12
CA ARG A 180 -9.04 16.77 0.66
C ARG A 180 -8.00 15.68 0.90
N GLU A 181 -6.76 15.98 0.51
CA GLU A 181 -5.61 15.19 0.90
C GLU A 181 -5.30 15.45 2.39
N LEU A 182 -5.14 14.38 3.16
CA LEU A 182 -4.71 14.45 4.55
C LEU A 182 -3.20 14.55 4.65
N PRO A 183 -2.64 15.08 5.74
CA PRO A 183 -1.20 15.08 5.94
C PRO A 183 -0.63 13.66 5.87
N PRO A 184 0.55 13.45 5.25
CA PRO A 184 1.20 12.15 5.19
C PRO A 184 1.36 11.52 6.58
N GLY A 185 1.09 10.24 6.67
CA GLY A 185 1.10 9.50 7.95
C GLY A 185 -0.11 9.75 8.83
N SER A 186 -1.06 10.59 8.40
CA SER A 186 -2.35 10.84 9.08
C SER A 186 -3.48 10.15 8.35
N GLY A 187 -4.64 10.05 9.00
CA GLY A 187 -5.85 9.46 8.42
C GLY A 187 -6.25 8.18 9.11
N TYR A 188 -6.76 7.22 8.37
CA TYR A 188 -7.25 5.96 8.92
C TYR A 188 -6.15 4.89 9.05
N GLY A 189 -4.98 5.12 8.48
CA GLY A 189 -3.82 4.23 8.55
C GLY A 189 -3.96 2.99 7.67
N PHE A 190 -4.69 3.08 6.57
CA PHE A 190 -4.83 1.97 5.62
C PHE A 190 -3.51 1.59 4.97
N LEU A 191 -2.66 2.59 4.69
CA LEU A 191 -1.32 2.38 4.15
C LEU A 191 -0.44 3.58 4.50
N TRP A 192 0.66 3.33 5.22
CA TRP A 192 1.64 4.37 5.56
C TRP A 192 2.92 4.28 4.73
N ARG A 193 3.32 3.04 4.38
CA ARG A 193 4.52 2.75 3.57
C ARG A 193 4.23 1.62 2.61
N LEU A 194 4.82 1.69 1.43
CA LEU A 194 4.77 0.64 0.43
C LEU A 194 6.07 0.61 -0.35
N ASN A 195 6.75 -0.52 -0.33
CA ASN A 195 7.92 -0.76 -1.14
C ASN A 195 7.67 -1.97 -2.03
N ALA A 196 8.18 -1.92 -3.26
CA ALA A 196 8.11 -3.02 -4.21
C ALA A 196 9.48 -3.30 -4.80
N TYR A 197 9.83 -4.56 -4.89
CA TYR A 197 11.12 -5.06 -5.36
C TYR A 197 10.88 -6.05 -6.47
N TRP A 198 11.36 -5.74 -7.67
CA TRP A 198 11.21 -6.62 -8.83
C TRP A 198 12.53 -7.28 -9.17
N LEU A 199 12.45 -8.54 -9.58
CA LEU A 199 13.51 -9.29 -10.23
C LEU A 199 13.00 -9.80 -11.57
N ILE A 200 13.79 -9.54 -12.62
CA ILE A 200 13.54 -9.95 -14.00
C ILE A 200 14.74 -10.73 -14.44
N GLU A 201 14.57 -12.02 -14.75
CA GLU A 201 15.66 -12.92 -15.07
C GLU A 201 15.30 -13.80 -16.27
N PRO A 202 16.13 -13.80 -17.36
CA PRO A 202 15.94 -14.74 -18.45
C PRO A 202 16.11 -16.19 -18.01
N ARG A 203 15.19 -17.07 -18.45
CA ARG A 203 15.25 -18.52 -18.27
C ARG A 203 14.90 -19.23 -19.59
N PRO A 204 15.22 -20.51 -19.74
CA PRO A 204 14.90 -21.27 -20.97
C PRO A 204 13.40 -21.25 -21.30
N GLU A 205 12.52 -21.25 -20.30
CA GLU A 205 11.06 -21.30 -20.45
C GLU A 205 10.43 -19.90 -20.68
N GLY A 206 11.19 -18.83 -20.60
CA GLY A 206 10.72 -17.45 -20.69
C GLY A 206 11.41 -16.54 -19.67
N ILE A 207 10.79 -15.43 -19.33
CA ILE A 207 11.31 -14.54 -18.30
C ILE A 207 10.73 -14.90 -16.94
N TYR A 208 11.58 -15.19 -15.96
CA TYR A 208 11.21 -15.17 -14.56
C TYR A 208 10.94 -13.75 -14.13
N LEU A 209 9.74 -13.51 -13.64
CA LEU A 209 9.27 -12.24 -13.13
C LEU A 209 8.83 -12.41 -11.69
N GLU A 210 9.50 -11.73 -10.76
CA GLU A 210 9.18 -11.73 -9.33
C GLU A 210 8.90 -10.30 -8.87
N CYS A 211 7.91 -10.14 -8.01
CA CYS A 211 7.65 -8.92 -7.28
C CYS A 211 7.46 -9.25 -5.79
N ARG A 212 8.27 -8.64 -4.94
CA ARG A 212 8.08 -8.63 -3.49
C ARG A 212 7.53 -7.28 -3.07
N THR A 213 6.51 -7.27 -2.22
CA THR A 213 5.97 -6.04 -1.64
C THR A 213 6.09 -6.07 -0.12
N ILE A 214 6.61 -4.98 0.44
CA ILE A 214 6.67 -4.76 1.89
C ILE A 214 5.87 -3.49 2.17
N SER A 215 4.81 -3.59 2.97
CA SER A 215 3.96 -2.45 3.30
C SER A 215 3.73 -2.33 4.80
N LEU A 216 3.36 -1.13 5.25
CA LEU A 216 3.03 -0.82 6.63
C LEU A 216 1.64 -0.20 6.68
N SER A 217 0.75 -0.78 7.48
CA SER A 217 -0.57 -0.27 7.84
C SER A 217 -0.73 -0.19 9.35
N ARG A 218 -1.80 0.45 9.82
CA ARG A 218 -2.19 0.35 11.23
C ARG A 218 -2.68 -1.06 11.59
N ASN A 219 -2.67 -1.39 12.87
CA ASN A 219 -3.46 -2.52 13.38
C ASN A 219 -4.95 -2.22 13.27
N ALA A 220 -5.78 -3.25 13.09
CA ALA A 220 -7.22 -3.10 13.13
C ALA A 220 -7.64 -2.61 14.53
N PRO A 221 -8.31 -1.43 14.67
CA PRO A 221 -8.73 -0.96 15.96
C PRO A 221 -9.81 -1.87 16.54
N PHE A 222 -9.83 -2.00 17.86
CA PHE A 222 -10.88 -2.73 18.55
C PHE A 222 -12.27 -2.18 18.18
N GLY A 223 -13.19 -3.05 17.79
CA GLY A 223 -14.55 -2.67 17.37
C GLY A 223 -14.71 -2.29 15.88
N LEU A 224 -13.62 -2.10 15.12
CA LEU A 224 -13.67 -1.84 13.67
C LEU A 224 -13.16 -3.01 12.82
N GLY A 225 -12.92 -4.17 13.42
CA GLY A 225 -12.36 -5.33 12.73
C GLY A 225 -13.08 -5.66 11.42
N LEU A 226 -14.41 -5.69 11.42
CA LEU A 226 -15.21 -6.01 10.22
C LEU A 226 -14.99 -5.02 9.05
N ILE A 227 -14.59 -3.79 9.31
CA ILE A 227 -14.39 -2.75 8.28
C ILE A 227 -12.92 -2.66 7.87
N VAL A 228 -12.02 -2.71 8.84
CA VAL A 228 -10.58 -2.47 8.63
C VAL A 228 -9.82 -3.78 8.36
N GLU A 229 -10.24 -4.88 8.96
CA GLU A 229 -9.58 -6.17 8.85
C GLU A 229 -9.34 -6.64 7.39
N PRO A 230 -10.30 -6.51 6.44
CA PRO A 230 -10.03 -6.89 5.05
C PRO A 230 -8.88 -6.08 4.43
N PHE A 231 -8.75 -4.78 4.78
CA PHE A 231 -7.68 -3.93 4.26
C PHE A 231 -6.30 -4.30 4.82
N VAL A 232 -6.26 -4.79 6.05
CA VAL A 232 -4.98 -5.16 6.68
C VAL A 232 -4.63 -6.63 6.55
N THR A 233 -5.53 -7.50 6.09
CA THR A 233 -5.29 -8.94 5.95
C THR A 233 -5.23 -9.41 4.50
N SER A 234 -6.24 -9.10 3.69
CA SER A 234 -6.36 -9.62 2.32
C SER A 234 -5.82 -8.68 1.24
N VAL A 235 -6.01 -7.37 1.41
CA VAL A 235 -5.63 -6.35 0.41
C VAL A 235 -4.16 -6.40 0.00
N PRO A 236 -3.16 -6.59 0.88
CA PRO A 236 -1.75 -6.66 0.45
C PRO A 236 -1.51 -7.78 -0.56
N ARG A 237 -2.05 -8.99 -0.30
CA ARG A 237 -1.95 -10.14 -1.20
C ARG A 237 -2.71 -9.91 -2.51
N GLU A 238 -3.96 -9.44 -2.41
CA GLU A 238 -4.82 -9.18 -3.58
C GLU A 238 -4.25 -8.08 -4.49
N SER A 239 -3.68 -7.02 -3.90
CA SER A 239 -3.04 -5.94 -4.65
C SER A 239 -1.81 -6.42 -5.40
N LEU A 240 -0.99 -7.28 -4.78
CA LEU A 240 0.15 -7.89 -5.44
C LEU A 240 -0.29 -8.80 -6.59
N GLN A 241 -1.36 -9.61 -6.39
CA GLN A 241 -1.95 -10.43 -7.45
C GLN A 241 -2.44 -9.58 -8.62
N SER A 242 -3.23 -8.53 -8.33
CA SER A 242 -3.75 -7.60 -9.35
C SER A 242 -2.61 -6.92 -10.14
N THR A 243 -1.55 -6.52 -9.45
CA THR A 243 -0.36 -5.92 -10.06
C THR A 243 0.32 -6.89 -11.02
N MET A 244 0.56 -8.12 -10.61
CA MET A 244 1.16 -9.16 -11.47
C MET A 244 0.29 -9.46 -12.68
N GLU A 245 -1.02 -9.67 -12.48
CA GLU A 245 -1.97 -9.93 -13.57
C GLU A 245 -2.04 -8.77 -14.58
N ALA A 246 -2.05 -7.53 -14.09
CA ALA A 246 -2.08 -6.34 -14.94
C ALA A 246 -0.79 -6.20 -15.75
N THR A 247 0.37 -6.44 -15.13
CA THR A 247 1.66 -6.46 -15.82
C THR A 247 1.68 -7.52 -16.92
N LEU A 248 1.20 -8.75 -16.63
CA LEU A 248 1.13 -9.81 -17.63
C LEU A 248 0.17 -9.49 -18.77
N ARG A 249 -0.96 -8.82 -18.51
CA ARG A 249 -1.88 -8.37 -19.57
C ARG A 249 -1.23 -7.34 -20.49
N ALA A 250 -0.43 -6.42 -19.94
CA ALA A 250 0.25 -5.38 -20.71
C ALA A 250 1.39 -5.91 -21.60
N LEU A 251 1.83 -7.16 -21.38
CA LEU A 251 2.87 -7.84 -22.18
C LEU A 251 2.31 -8.60 -23.38
N ARG A 252 1.00 -8.80 -23.45
CA ARG A 252 0.30 -9.46 -24.57
C ARG A 252 0.06 -8.49 -25.71
#